data_97b44e93330d3c4863f094225f3f3e29
#
_entry.id   97b44e93330d3c4863f094225f3f3e29
#
_cell.length_a   1.000
_cell.length_b   1.000
_cell.length_c   1.000
_cell.angle_alpha   90.00
_cell.angle_beta   90.00
_cell.angle_gamma   90.00
#
_symmetry.space_group_name_H-M   'P 1'
#
loop_
_entity.id
_entity.type
_entity.pdbx_description
1 polymer ?
#
loop_
_entity_poly.entity_id
_entity_poly.type
_entity_poly.pdbx_seq_one_letter_code
_entity_poly.pdbx_strand_id
1 'polypeptide(L)'
;MTYPRRQQGITLVTALIMLLLLTMLALASVNLGNSNLQVVGNMQRRDQALSAARSVLEETISTAKFTTTPGAALSNPCGAPNQRCVDTDGDGKTDIKVTLTPPPACLKVQPIKNTDLDMSNSEDAGCSDGTPQLYGVSGANDGNSSCDNSVWDVTAVATDTATQTSVKVVQGVSVRVGKDEIATNCPQPGASP
;
A
#
# COMPACT_ATOMS: atom_id res chain seq x y z
N MET A 1 -55.63 -66.41 17.33
CA MET A 1 -55.14 -66.53 15.94
C MET A 1 -54.69 -65.12 15.50
N THR A 2 -53.36 -64.82 15.58
CA THR A 2 -52.79 -63.55 15.20
C THR A 2 -52.40 -63.65 13.71
N TYR A 3 -53.04 -62.87 12.88
CA TYR A 3 -52.69 -62.76 11.46
C TYR A 3 -51.33 -62.07 11.31
N PRO A 4 -50.38 -62.63 10.58
CA PRO A 4 -49.15 -61.97 10.27
C PRO A 4 -49.42 -60.80 9.32
N ARG A 5 -49.21 -59.57 9.75
CA ARG A 5 -49.21 -58.39 8.89
C ARG A 5 -48.13 -58.58 7.82
N ARG A 6 -48.53 -58.69 6.56
CA ARG A 6 -47.62 -58.62 5.42
C ARG A 6 -46.89 -57.29 5.44
N GLN A 7 -45.61 -57.30 5.73
CA GLN A 7 -44.75 -56.14 5.55
C GLN A 7 -44.70 -55.81 4.04
N GLN A 8 -45.42 -54.82 3.64
CA GLN A 8 -45.38 -54.32 2.27
C GLN A 8 -44.02 -53.58 2.09
N GLY A 9 -43.34 -53.72 0.95
CA GLY A 9 -41.97 -53.20 0.65
C GLY A 9 -41.78 -51.68 0.73
N ILE A 10 -42.69 -50.98 1.42
CA ILE A 10 -42.67 -49.51 1.61
C ILE A 10 -41.46 -49.06 2.44
N THR A 11 -40.98 -49.88 3.36
CA THR A 11 -39.83 -49.57 4.20
C THR A 11 -38.51 -49.45 3.40
N LEU A 12 -38.37 -50.26 2.35
CA LEU A 12 -37.19 -50.22 1.47
C LEU A 12 -37.21 -48.95 0.61
N VAL A 13 -38.37 -48.55 0.13
CA VAL A 13 -38.52 -47.31 -0.66
C VAL A 13 -38.28 -46.07 0.20
N THR A 14 -38.86 -46.04 1.43
CA THR A 14 -38.62 -44.91 2.35
C THR A 14 -37.18 -44.82 2.77
N ALA A 15 -36.47 -45.95 3.04
CA ALA A 15 -35.07 -45.94 3.35
C ALA A 15 -34.21 -45.42 2.19
N LEU A 16 -34.55 -45.77 0.95
CA LEU A 16 -33.85 -45.33 -0.26
C LEU A 16 -34.05 -43.82 -0.48
N ILE A 17 -35.25 -43.30 -0.29
CA ILE A 17 -35.55 -41.86 -0.38
C ILE A 17 -34.77 -41.08 0.71
N MET A 18 -34.80 -41.57 1.95
CA MET A 18 -34.04 -40.95 3.05
C MET A 18 -32.52 -40.92 2.77
N LEU A 19 -31.97 -42.01 2.24
CA LEU A 19 -30.53 -42.08 1.90
C LEU A 19 -30.20 -41.08 0.78
N LEU A 20 -31.09 -40.95 -0.23
CA LEU A 20 -30.91 -40.00 -1.31
C LEU A 20 -30.98 -38.56 -0.82
N LEU A 21 -31.90 -38.23 0.08
CA LEU A 21 -32.00 -36.89 0.69
C LEU A 21 -30.75 -36.58 1.57
N LEU A 22 -30.27 -37.54 2.35
CA LEU A 22 -29.08 -37.35 3.17
C LEU A 22 -27.82 -37.17 2.32
N THR A 23 -27.69 -37.90 1.19
CA THR A 23 -26.55 -37.71 0.29
C THR A 23 -26.56 -36.35 -0.39
N MET A 24 -27.74 -35.87 -0.84
CA MET A 24 -27.86 -34.51 -1.40
C MET A 24 -27.51 -33.44 -0.36
N LEU A 25 -27.95 -33.59 0.88
CA LEU A 25 -27.65 -32.65 1.96
C LEU A 25 -26.17 -32.63 2.31
N ALA A 26 -25.54 -33.80 2.34
CA ALA A 26 -24.09 -33.93 2.54
C ALA A 26 -23.27 -33.25 1.45
N LEU A 27 -23.64 -33.46 0.16
CA LEU A 27 -22.97 -32.83 -0.98
C LEU A 27 -23.13 -31.31 -0.96
N ALA A 28 -24.31 -30.80 -0.61
CA ALA A 28 -24.54 -29.36 -0.48
C ALA A 28 -23.68 -28.75 0.63
N SER A 29 -23.54 -29.43 1.77
CA SER A 29 -22.74 -28.98 2.90
C SER A 29 -21.25 -28.90 2.55
N VAL A 30 -20.71 -29.89 1.83
CA VAL A 30 -19.30 -29.89 1.38
C VAL A 30 -19.02 -28.77 0.39
N ASN A 31 -19.92 -28.51 -0.56
CA ASN A 31 -19.76 -27.42 -1.51
C ASN A 31 -19.73 -26.05 -0.85
N LEU A 32 -20.62 -25.81 0.13
CA LEU A 32 -20.62 -24.57 0.92
C LEU A 32 -19.33 -24.41 1.73
N GLY A 33 -18.83 -25.50 2.33
CA GLY A 33 -17.59 -25.50 3.07
C GLY A 33 -16.38 -25.11 2.21
N ASN A 34 -16.23 -25.72 1.04
CA ASN A 34 -15.13 -25.41 0.11
C ASN A 34 -15.15 -23.95 -0.38
N SER A 35 -16.35 -23.44 -0.70
CA SER A 35 -16.50 -22.03 -1.13
C SER A 35 -16.06 -21.06 -0.03
N ASN A 36 -16.43 -21.31 1.23
CA ASN A 36 -16.03 -20.48 2.36
C ASN A 36 -14.52 -20.51 2.58
N LEU A 37 -13.88 -21.66 2.46
CA LEU A 37 -12.41 -21.79 2.59
C LEU A 37 -11.67 -21.00 1.51
N GLN A 38 -12.16 -21.00 0.27
CA GLN A 38 -11.58 -20.21 -0.82
C GLN A 38 -11.70 -18.71 -0.56
N VAL A 39 -12.86 -18.24 -0.08
CA VAL A 39 -13.07 -16.82 0.26
C VAL A 39 -12.11 -16.40 1.38
N VAL A 40 -12.02 -17.17 2.46
CA VAL A 40 -11.11 -16.88 3.58
C VAL A 40 -9.66 -16.88 3.12
N GLY A 41 -9.23 -17.86 2.31
CA GLY A 41 -7.88 -17.92 1.75
C GLY A 41 -7.55 -16.69 0.89
N ASN A 42 -8.48 -16.24 0.05
CA ASN A 42 -8.28 -15.05 -0.77
C ASN A 42 -8.21 -13.76 0.07
N MET A 43 -9.02 -13.65 1.12
CA MET A 43 -8.97 -12.52 2.05
C MET A 43 -7.62 -12.47 2.77
N GLN A 44 -7.14 -13.60 3.28
CA GLN A 44 -5.85 -13.70 3.96
C GLN A 44 -4.69 -13.28 3.03
N ARG A 45 -4.66 -13.75 1.79
CA ARG A 45 -3.63 -13.37 0.80
C ARG A 45 -3.69 -11.88 0.48
N ARG A 46 -4.89 -11.32 0.35
CA ARG A 46 -5.08 -9.89 0.14
C ARG A 46 -4.55 -9.07 1.30
N ASP A 47 -4.80 -9.49 2.53
CA ASP A 47 -4.33 -8.80 3.74
C ASP A 47 -2.80 -8.89 3.87
N GLN A 48 -2.20 -10.03 3.53
CA GLN A 48 -0.75 -10.18 3.45
C GLN A 48 -0.15 -9.22 2.40
N ALA A 49 -0.72 -9.16 1.21
CA ALA A 49 -0.28 -8.25 0.15
C ALA A 49 -0.42 -6.78 0.57
N LEU A 50 -1.52 -6.42 1.24
CA LEU A 50 -1.75 -5.08 1.77
C LEU A 50 -0.72 -4.71 2.84
N SER A 51 -0.41 -5.64 3.75
CA SER A 51 0.60 -5.46 4.79
C SER A 51 1.99 -5.28 4.19
N ALA A 52 2.35 -6.10 3.20
CA ALA A 52 3.61 -5.98 2.47
C ALA A 52 3.74 -4.62 1.75
N ALA A 53 2.67 -4.18 1.05
CA ALA A 53 2.66 -2.88 0.40
C ALA A 53 2.87 -1.72 1.37
N ARG A 54 2.19 -1.74 2.52
CA ARG A 54 2.35 -0.73 3.57
C ARG A 54 3.75 -0.71 4.15
N SER A 55 4.32 -1.88 4.45
CA SER A 55 5.69 -1.98 4.96
C SER A 55 6.70 -1.38 3.99
N VAL A 56 6.54 -1.61 2.68
CA VAL A 56 7.43 -1.02 1.66
C VAL A 56 7.22 0.48 1.52
N LEU A 57 5.99 0.97 1.65
CA LEU A 57 5.72 2.42 1.70
C LEU A 57 6.40 3.08 2.90
N GLU A 58 6.27 2.51 4.10
CA GLU A 58 6.93 3.00 5.31
C GLU A 58 8.45 3.00 5.17
N GLU A 59 9.03 1.93 4.60
CA GLU A 59 10.46 1.90 4.29
C GLU A 59 10.85 3.02 3.34
N THR A 60 10.07 3.24 2.29
CA THR A 60 10.34 4.27 1.27
C THR A 60 10.31 5.66 1.89
N ILE A 61 9.27 6.01 2.63
CA ILE A 61 9.10 7.35 3.21
C ILE A 61 10.03 7.63 4.39
N SER A 62 10.59 6.59 5.02
CA SER A 62 11.56 6.74 6.11
C SER A 62 12.95 7.19 5.64
N THR A 63 13.20 7.23 4.34
CA THR A 63 14.48 7.64 3.74
C THR A 63 14.30 8.81 2.79
N ALA A 64 15.32 9.67 2.65
CA ALA A 64 15.29 10.76 1.67
C ALA A 64 15.42 10.28 0.21
N LYS A 65 15.59 8.98 -0.04
CA LYS A 65 15.82 8.45 -1.39
C LYS A 65 14.62 8.67 -2.32
N PHE A 66 13.40 8.65 -1.80
CA PHE A 66 12.22 8.83 -2.65
C PHE A 66 12.12 10.26 -3.24
N THR A 67 12.77 11.25 -2.58
CA THR A 67 12.85 12.61 -3.10
C THR A 67 14.07 12.83 -3.99
N THR A 68 15.22 12.24 -3.62
CA THR A 68 16.49 12.46 -4.32
C THR A 68 16.71 11.53 -5.52
N THR A 69 16.27 10.28 -5.40
CA THR A 69 16.43 9.25 -6.43
C THR A 69 15.15 8.42 -6.59
N PRO A 70 14.03 9.02 -7.05
CA PRO A 70 12.74 8.34 -7.10
C PRO A 70 12.74 7.08 -7.98
N GLY A 71 13.60 7.00 -8.97
CA GLY A 71 13.79 5.80 -9.79
C GLY A 71 14.43 4.61 -9.05
N ALA A 72 15.04 4.84 -7.87
CA ALA A 72 15.69 3.84 -7.03
C ALA A 72 15.46 4.16 -5.55
N ALA A 73 14.22 4.39 -5.16
CA ALA A 73 13.83 4.84 -3.83
C ALA A 73 14.07 3.78 -2.73
N LEU A 74 14.04 2.49 -3.08
CA LEU A 74 14.29 1.40 -2.13
C LEU A 74 15.78 1.18 -1.87
N SER A 75 16.13 0.96 -0.60
CA SER A 75 17.53 0.74 -0.19
C SER A 75 18.03 -0.66 -0.53
N ASN A 76 17.16 -1.66 -0.47
CA ASN A 76 17.50 -3.07 -0.72
C ASN A 76 16.52 -3.66 -1.73
N PRO A 77 16.63 -3.30 -3.02
CA PRO A 77 15.74 -3.84 -4.06
C PRO A 77 16.05 -5.32 -4.32
N CYS A 78 15.04 -6.08 -4.78
CA CYS A 78 15.19 -7.44 -5.25
C CYS A 78 14.91 -7.51 -6.75
N GLY A 79 15.91 -7.81 -7.55
CA GLY A 79 15.78 -7.95 -9.01
C GLY A 79 15.81 -6.63 -9.77
N ALA A 80 14.86 -5.73 -9.55
CA ALA A 80 14.78 -4.43 -10.21
C ALA A 80 14.77 -3.27 -9.21
N PRO A 81 15.21 -2.05 -9.59
CA PRO A 81 15.01 -0.85 -8.77
C PRO A 81 13.53 -0.70 -8.39
N ASN A 82 13.26 -0.15 -7.23
CA ASN A 82 11.89 0.05 -6.71
C ASN A 82 11.07 -1.24 -6.58
N GLN A 83 11.70 -2.40 -6.46
CA GLN A 83 11.06 -3.68 -6.25
C GLN A 83 11.55 -4.32 -4.95
N ARG A 84 10.61 -4.80 -4.13
CA ARG A 84 10.85 -5.54 -2.90
C ARG A 84 10.22 -6.93 -3.00
N CYS A 85 10.97 -7.96 -2.60
CA CYS A 85 10.49 -9.32 -2.46
C CYS A 85 10.22 -9.60 -0.98
N VAL A 86 9.05 -10.15 -0.68
CA VAL A 86 8.62 -10.48 0.67
C VAL A 86 8.31 -11.98 0.72
N ASP A 87 8.96 -12.64 1.65
CA ASP A 87 8.68 -14.01 2.05
C ASP A 87 7.79 -13.94 3.30
N THR A 88 6.56 -14.43 3.22
CA THR A 88 5.56 -14.29 4.27
C THR A 88 5.47 -15.52 5.18
N ASP A 89 5.98 -16.67 4.74
CA ASP A 89 5.93 -17.92 5.49
C ASP A 89 7.33 -18.40 5.96
N GLY A 90 8.42 -17.76 5.50
CA GLY A 90 9.78 -18.05 5.92
C GLY A 90 10.41 -19.25 5.22
N ASP A 91 9.88 -19.66 4.06
CA ASP A 91 10.42 -20.80 3.30
C ASP A 91 11.63 -20.45 2.41
N GLY A 92 12.01 -19.18 2.38
CA GLY A 92 13.11 -18.63 1.57
C GLY A 92 12.71 -18.30 0.12
N LYS A 93 11.44 -18.43 -0.24
CA LYS A 93 10.91 -18.03 -1.54
C LYS A 93 10.12 -16.74 -1.44
N THR A 94 10.00 -16.06 -2.56
CA THR A 94 9.20 -14.83 -2.64
C THR A 94 7.73 -15.15 -2.83
N ASP A 95 6.90 -14.80 -1.85
CA ASP A 95 5.45 -14.93 -1.96
C ASP A 95 4.82 -13.68 -2.55
N ILE A 96 5.30 -12.51 -2.14
CA ILE A 96 4.76 -11.23 -2.56
C ILE A 96 5.87 -10.37 -3.15
N LYS A 97 5.61 -9.83 -4.33
CA LYS A 97 6.45 -8.87 -5.00
C LYS A 97 5.80 -7.49 -4.92
N VAL A 98 6.47 -6.55 -4.27
CA VAL A 98 6.00 -5.16 -4.16
C VAL A 98 6.83 -4.28 -5.08
N THR A 99 6.17 -3.50 -5.92
CA THR A 99 6.83 -2.57 -6.85
C THR A 99 6.29 -1.17 -6.65
N LEU A 100 7.19 -0.19 -6.51
CA LEU A 100 6.81 1.23 -6.55
C LEU A 100 6.60 1.63 -8.02
N THR A 101 5.33 1.71 -8.43
CA THR A 101 4.97 2.04 -9.80
C THR A 101 3.64 2.83 -9.85
N PRO A 102 3.63 4.05 -10.45
CA PRO A 102 4.79 4.78 -10.93
C PRO A 102 5.82 5.05 -9.82
N PRO A 103 7.08 5.39 -10.17
CA PRO A 103 8.05 5.86 -9.18
C PRO A 103 7.49 7.03 -8.36
N PRO A 104 7.98 7.26 -7.12
CA PRO A 104 7.58 8.42 -6.33
C PRO A 104 7.64 9.71 -7.15
N ALA A 105 6.59 10.49 -7.12
CA ALA A 105 6.46 11.70 -7.90
C ALA A 105 6.10 12.91 -7.05
N CYS A 106 6.82 14.01 -7.23
CA CYS A 106 6.46 15.29 -6.64
C CYS A 106 5.26 15.88 -7.38
N LEU A 107 4.20 16.21 -6.64
CA LEU A 107 2.97 16.77 -7.20
C LEU A 107 2.96 18.28 -7.19
N LYS A 108 3.43 18.88 -6.09
CA LYS A 108 3.44 20.33 -5.89
C LYS A 108 4.41 20.75 -4.80
N VAL A 109 4.77 22.03 -4.87
CA VAL A 109 5.52 22.72 -3.84
C VAL A 109 4.68 23.86 -3.28
N GLN A 110 4.69 24.04 -1.98
CA GLN A 110 3.97 25.10 -1.27
C GLN A 110 4.96 25.89 -0.41
N PRO A 111 5.13 27.20 -0.66
CA PRO A 111 6.00 28.03 0.16
C PRO A 111 5.48 28.12 1.59
N ILE A 112 6.40 28.06 2.55
CA ILE A 112 6.12 28.24 3.98
C ILE A 112 6.38 29.72 4.29
N LYS A 113 5.42 30.38 4.95
CA LYS A 113 5.60 31.76 5.38
C LYS A 113 6.42 31.83 6.67
N ASN A 114 7.21 32.89 6.84
CA ASN A 114 7.94 33.13 8.09
C ASN A 114 7.04 33.22 9.32
N THR A 115 5.77 33.65 9.13
CA THR A 115 4.77 33.74 10.21
C THR A 115 4.27 32.38 10.67
N ASP A 116 4.45 31.35 9.86
CA ASP A 116 3.94 30.00 10.12
C ASP A 116 5.02 29.08 10.73
N LEU A 117 6.24 29.63 10.94
CA LEU A 117 7.34 28.91 11.57
C LEU A 117 7.25 28.95 13.10
N ASP A 118 7.44 27.80 13.73
CA ASP A 118 7.59 27.67 15.18
C ASP A 118 9.09 27.60 15.54
N MET A 119 9.64 28.72 16.01
CA MET A 119 11.06 28.83 16.36
C MET A 119 11.48 27.93 17.53
N SER A 120 10.54 27.31 18.25
CA SER A 120 10.85 26.30 19.27
C SER A 120 11.15 24.91 18.67
N ASN A 121 10.76 24.70 17.39
CA ASN A 121 11.06 23.51 16.64
C ASN A 121 12.37 23.68 15.85
N SER A 122 13.32 22.75 16.03
CA SER A 122 14.63 22.80 15.36
C SER A 122 14.53 22.77 13.83
N GLU A 123 13.53 22.09 13.28
CA GLU A 123 13.28 22.04 11.83
C GLU A 123 12.83 23.39 11.27
N ASP A 124 12.02 24.12 12.04
CA ASP A 124 11.53 25.45 11.67
C ASP A 124 12.59 26.53 11.84
N ALA A 125 13.42 26.38 12.88
CA ALA A 125 14.53 27.30 13.11
C ALA A 125 15.53 27.30 11.94
N GLY A 126 15.80 26.13 11.33
CA GLY A 126 16.65 26.03 10.15
C GLY A 126 16.06 26.70 8.89
N CYS A 127 14.76 26.94 8.86
CA CYS A 127 14.08 27.60 7.74
C CYS A 127 14.05 29.11 7.85
N SER A 128 14.41 29.71 9.00
CA SER A 128 14.41 31.15 9.24
C SER A 128 15.69 31.87 8.77
N ASP A 129 16.77 31.15 8.51
CA ASP A 129 18.11 31.67 8.28
C ASP A 129 18.35 32.33 6.91
N GLY A 130 17.29 32.62 6.14
CA GLY A 130 17.44 33.08 4.76
C GLY A 130 17.08 34.52 4.45
N THR A 131 16.60 35.30 5.40
CA THR A 131 16.28 36.71 5.10
C THR A 131 17.38 37.66 5.56
N PRO A 132 18.26 38.15 4.63
CA PRO A 132 18.97 39.36 4.95
C PRO A 132 17.90 40.43 5.20
N GLN A 133 17.87 41.00 6.41
CA GLN A 133 17.12 42.19 6.71
C GLN A 133 17.74 43.37 5.94
N LEU A 134 17.63 43.34 4.64
CA LEU A 134 17.95 44.52 3.83
C LEU A 134 16.73 45.41 3.81
N TYR A 135 16.70 46.33 4.74
CA TYR A 135 15.78 47.45 4.75
C TYR A 135 15.82 48.15 3.40
N GLY A 136 14.75 48.08 2.61
CA GLY A 136 14.51 48.99 1.50
C GLY A 136 14.84 48.50 0.09
N VAL A 137 15.07 47.21 -0.16
CA VAL A 137 15.19 46.71 -1.51
C VAL A 137 13.93 45.92 -1.90
N SER A 138 13.22 46.42 -2.90
CA SER A 138 12.13 45.70 -3.59
C SER A 138 12.66 44.39 -4.15
N GLY A 139 12.27 43.25 -3.57
CA GLY A 139 12.75 41.91 -3.96
C GLY A 139 12.99 40.99 -2.77
N ALA A 140 12.87 41.50 -1.55
CA ALA A 140 12.88 40.66 -0.37
C ALA A 140 11.62 39.76 -0.42
N ASN A 141 11.88 38.48 -0.44
CA ASN A 141 10.94 37.36 -0.34
C ASN A 141 9.60 37.80 0.25
N ASP A 142 8.48 37.55 -0.45
CA ASP A 142 7.08 37.89 -0.11
C ASP A 142 6.61 37.37 1.27
N GLY A 143 7.44 37.49 2.31
CA GLY A 143 7.23 36.90 3.63
C GLY A 143 7.40 35.38 3.71
N ASN A 144 7.95 34.76 2.67
CA ASN A 144 8.20 33.33 2.63
C ASN A 144 9.55 33.00 3.31
N SER A 145 9.59 31.86 3.99
CA SER A 145 10.80 31.30 4.61
C SER A 145 11.79 30.76 3.55
N SER A 146 12.96 30.29 3.99
CA SER A 146 13.91 29.58 3.11
C SER A 146 13.53 28.13 2.82
N CYS A 147 12.42 27.64 3.38
CA CYS A 147 11.91 26.29 3.15
C CYS A 147 10.53 26.30 2.47
N ASP A 148 10.26 25.22 1.79
CA ASP A 148 8.96 24.93 1.19
C ASP A 148 8.51 23.52 1.57
N ASN A 149 7.20 23.26 1.51
CA ASN A 149 6.64 21.92 1.63
C ASN A 149 6.47 21.31 0.22
N SER A 150 7.19 20.25 -0.06
CA SER A 150 6.98 19.42 -1.25
C SER A 150 5.99 18.31 -0.94
N VAL A 151 5.00 18.11 -1.80
CA VAL A 151 3.98 17.06 -1.66
C VAL A 151 4.23 15.99 -2.71
N TRP A 152 4.33 14.76 -2.25
CA TRP A 152 4.70 13.60 -3.06
C TRP A 152 3.60 12.55 -3.02
N ASP A 153 3.42 11.84 -4.13
CA ASP A 153 2.67 10.59 -4.19
C ASP A 153 3.63 9.42 -4.29
N VAL A 154 3.45 8.47 -3.37
CA VAL A 154 4.17 7.20 -3.39
C VAL A 154 3.16 6.07 -3.58
N THR A 155 3.31 5.32 -4.65
CA THR A 155 2.42 4.22 -5.01
C THR A 155 3.16 2.89 -4.92
N ALA A 156 2.63 1.97 -4.12
CA ALA A 156 3.10 0.59 -4.05
C ALA A 156 2.05 -0.37 -4.62
N VAL A 157 2.48 -1.26 -5.49
CA VAL A 157 1.67 -2.36 -6.02
C VAL A 157 2.26 -3.67 -5.53
N ALA A 158 1.54 -4.37 -4.67
CA ALA A 158 1.90 -5.70 -4.17
C ALA A 158 1.18 -6.76 -4.99
N THR A 159 1.92 -7.74 -5.50
CA THR A 159 1.40 -8.85 -6.29
C THR A 159 1.80 -10.17 -5.65
N ASP A 160 0.83 -11.00 -5.34
CA ASP A 160 1.04 -12.38 -4.89
C ASP A 160 1.55 -13.23 -6.05
N THR A 161 2.66 -13.94 -5.85
CA THR A 161 3.33 -14.70 -6.93
C THR A 161 2.57 -15.96 -7.33
N ALA A 162 1.79 -16.53 -6.41
CA ALA A 162 1.05 -17.78 -6.65
C ALA A 162 -0.29 -17.53 -7.34
N THR A 163 -1.05 -16.50 -6.88
CA THR A 163 -2.41 -16.22 -7.37
C THR A 163 -2.47 -15.07 -8.36
N GLN A 164 -1.38 -14.31 -8.51
CA GLN A 164 -1.32 -13.07 -9.31
C GLN A 164 -2.33 -12.00 -8.85
N THR A 165 -2.85 -12.14 -7.63
CA THR A 165 -3.69 -11.13 -7.02
C THR A 165 -2.85 -9.90 -6.71
N SER A 166 -3.30 -8.71 -7.10
CA SER A 166 -2.59 -7.48 -6.83
C SER A 166 -3.40 -6.50 -5.99
N VAL A 167 -2.68 -5.76 -5.13
CA VAL A 167 -3.23 -4.70 -4.29
C VAL A 167 -2.40 -3.44 -4.53
N LYS A 168 -3.08 -2.33 -4.82
CA LYS A 168 -2.45 -1.02 -4.96
C LYS A 168 -2.72 -0.17 -3.73
N VAL A 169 -1.66 0.42 -3.16
CA VAL A 169 -1.73 1.39 -2.07
C VAL A 169 -1.05 2.67 -2.52
N VAL A 170 -1.69 3.80 -2.28
CA VAL A 170 -1.16 5.14 -2.59
C VAL A 170 -1.08 5.92 -1.28
N GLN A 171 0.04 6.58 -1.05
CA GLN A 171 0.25 7.41 0.11
C GLN A 171 0.80 8.76 -0.30
N GLY A 172 0.10 9.83 0.08
CA GLY A 172 0.59 11.19 -0.02
C GLY A 172 1.53 11.49 1.14
N VAL A 173 2.67 12.11 0.85
CA VAL A 173 3.67 12.52 1.85
C VAL A 173 4.03 13.98 1.62
N SER A 174 4.07 14.77 2.69
CA SER A 174 4.59 16.13 2.65
C SER A 174 5.96 16.16 3.33
N VAL A 175 6.95 16.70 2.64
CA VAL A 175 8.31 16.81 3.13
C VAL A 175 8.74 18.27 3.07
N ARG A 176 9.31 18.75 4.17
CA ARG A 176 9.93 20.06 4.22
C ARG A 176 11.30 20.00 3.56
N VAL A 177 11.58 20.89 2.65
CA VAL A 177 12.83 20.95 1.87
C VAL A 177 13.30 22.40 1.74
N GLY A 178 14.60 22.61 1.65
CA GLY A 178 15.16 23.90 1.31
C GLY A 178 14.80 24.33 -0.11
N LYS A 179 14.61 25.62 -0.34
CA LYS A 179 14.29 26.14 -1.69
C LYS A 179 15.33 25.74 -2.74
N ASP A 180 16.59 25.66 -2.37
CA ASP A 180 17.67 25.28 -3.27
C ASP A 180 17.56 23.81 -3.74
N GLU A 181 16.96 22.94 -2.93
CA GLU A 181 16.78 21.53 -3.24
C GLU A 181 15.56 21.26 -4.14
N ILE A 182 14.58 22.17 -4.15
CA ILE A 182 13.32 21.99 -4.87
C ILE A 182 13.54 21.90 -6.37
N ALA A 183 14.40 22.77 -6.93
CA ALA A 183 14.68 22.80 -8.37
C ALA A 183 15.20 21.43 -8.88
N THR A 184 15.91 20.70 -8.02
CA THR A 184 16.49 19.40 -8.34
C THR A 184 15.53 18.24 -8.05
N ASN A 185 14.86 18.26 -6.91
CA ASN A 185 14.12 17.11 -6.39
C ASN A 185 12.63 17.16 -6.75
N CYS A 186 12.08 18.35 -7.02
CA CYS A 186 10.67 18.53 -7.34
C CYS A 186 10.49 19.49 -8.53
N PRO A 187 10.91 19.11 -9.73
CA PRO A 187 10.72 19.95 -10.90
C PRO A 187 9.22 20.18 -11.11
N GLN A 188 8.81 21.44 -11.11
CA GLN A 188 7.41 21.83 -11.35
C GLN A 188 6.95 21.26 -12.69
N PRO A 189 5.76 20.65 -12.80
CA PRO A 189 5.20 20.24 -14.07
C PRO A 189 4.98 21.51 -14.93
N GLY A 190 5.86 21.73 -15.90
CA GLY A 190 5.83 22.88 -16.79
C GLY A 190 7.08 23.80 -16.76
N ALA A 191 8.02 23.61 -15.86
CA ALA A 191 9.35 24.17 -15.97
C ALA A 191 10.17 23.31 -16.92
N SER A 192 10.13 23.63 -18.22
CA SER A 192 11.14 23.14 -19.18
C SER A 192 12.50 23.75 -18.80
N PRO A 193 13.59 22.97 -18.92
CA PRO A 193 14.95 23.46 -18.73
C PRO A 193 15.32 24.56 -19.72
#